data_2e3dff376e0f47a58842a2508d3e73b3
#
_entry.id   2e3dff376e0f47a58842a2508d3e73b3
#
_cell.length_a   1.000
_cell.length_b   1.000
_cell.length_c   1.000
_cell.angle_alpha   90.00
_cell.angle_beta   90.00
_cell.angle_gamma   90.00
#
_symmetry.space_group_name_H-M   'P 1'
#
loop_
_entity.id
_entity.type
_entity.pdbx_description
1 polymer ?
#
loop_
_entity_poly.entity_id
_entity_poly.type
_entity_poly.pdbx_seq_one_letter_code
_entity_poly.pdbx_strand_id
1 'polypeptide(L)'
;GDTGAAAIGAIKDRKNMKIFILHPQNKISEIQRKFMTTVDSSNVFNIALDGNFDECQKFVKSMFSDKDFSKAINMSGVNSINWVRIVIQIVYYFYSYFKVAKENEKINFSVPTGNFGDIYAGYMAKKMGLPINKLIIATNSNDILKRTINTGIYKPLKVQHTVSPSMDIQVASNFERLVFDVCSSDSNKTLKLMNDLNERGEFKLEKEELKKIKENFCSESLSEEETKLVIKEVYKNQKVLIDPHTAI
;
A
#
# COMPACT_ATOMS: atom_id res chain seq x y z
N GLY A 1 7.13 3.52 7.88
CA GLY A 1 6.92 3.50 9.34
C GLY A 1 6.09 2.31 9.78
N ASP A 2 4.86 2.15 9.31
CA ASP A 2 3.93 1.11 9.81
C ASP A 2 4.39 -0.31 9.48
N THR A 3 4.81 -0.55 8.24
CA THR A 3 5.37 -1.87 7.86
C THR A 3 6.61 -2.22 8.66
N GLY A 4 7.51 -1.24 8.89
CA GLY A 4 8.71 -1.45 9.70
C GLY A 4 8.38 -1.78 11.15
N ALA A 5 7.48 -1.05 11.78
CA ALA A 5 7.04 -1.30 13.15
C ALA A 5 6.39 -2.69 13.31
N ALA A 6 5.50 -3.07 12.39
CA ALA A 6 4.86 -4.39 12.38
C ALA A 6 5.89 -5.52 12.20
N ALA A 7 6.86 -5.35 11.31
CA ALA A 7 7.92 -6.31 11.07
C ALA A 7 8.82 -6.49 12.30
N ILE A 8 9.18 -5.40 12.98
CA ILE A 8 9.92 -5.46 14.24
C ILE A 8 9.13 -6.26 15.27
N GLY A 9 7.83 -5.95 15.45
CA GLY A 9 6.97 -6.68 16.39
C GLY A 9 6.90 -8.18 16.13
N ALA A 10 6.94 -8.59 14.87
CA ALA A 10 6.90 -10.01 14.48
C ALA A 10 8.26 -10.73 14.65
N ILE A 11 9.38 -10.02 14.49
CA ILE A 11 10.74 -10.64 14.40
C ILE A 11 11.56 -10.43 15.66
N LYS A 12 11.29 -9.42 16.48
CA LYS A 12 12.03 -9.19 17.72
C LYS A 12 12.13 -10.47 18.55
N ASP A 13 13.30 -10.68 19.15
CA ASP A 13 13.61 -11.81 20.02
C ASP A 13 13.61 -13.19 19.33
N ARG A 14 13.47 -13.24 17.99
CA ARG A 14 13.60 -14.50 17.22
C ARG A 14 15.07 -14.85 17.02
N LYS A 15 15.49 -16.01 17.53
CA LYS A 15 16.90 -16.43 17.55
C LYS A 15 17.57 -16.55 16.18
N ASN A 16 16.80 -16.93 15.15
CA ASN A 16 17.33 -17.24 13.81
C ASN A 16 17.07 -16.14 12.78
N MET A 17 16.62 -14.94 13.22
CA MET A 17 16.28 -13.85 12.33
C MET A 17 16.88 -12.54 12.84
N LYS A 18 17.36 -11.72 11.93
CA LYS A 18 17.75 -10.33 12.19
C LYS A 18 16.92 -9.43 11.28
N ILE A 19 16.49 -8.30 11.79
CA ILE A 19 15.76 -7.31 11.00
C ILE A 19 16.52 -5.99 10.95
N PHE A 20 16.66 -5.46 9.75
CA PHE A 20 17.26 -4.16 9.46
C PHE A 20 16.16 -3.27 8.85
N ILE A 21 15.81 -2.21 9.54
CA ILE A 21 14.85 -1.23 9.05
C ILE A 21 15.60 0.01 8.59
N LEU A 22 15.47 0.31 7.31
CA LEU A 22 15.97 1.55 6.72
C LEU A 22 14.83 2.56 6.64
N HIS A 23 15.05 3.74 7.16
CA HIS A 23 14.07 4.81 7.07
C HIS A 23 14.75 6.16 6.81
N PRO A 24 14.09 7.10 6.12
CA PRO A 24 14.66 8.42 5.90
C PRO A 24 14.68 9.21 7.21
N GLN A 25 15.83 9.85 7.50
CA GLN A 25 16.00 10.64 8.70
C GLN A 25 15.03 11.83 8.70
N ASN A 26 14.31 12.03 9.80
CA ASN A 26 13.35 13.12 10.01
C ASN A 26 12.21 13.22 8.98
N LYS A 27 11.94 12.16 8.20
CA LYS A 27 10.88 12.14 7.18
C LYS A 27 9.82 11.05 7.42
N ILE A 28 9.76 10.53 8.63
CA ILE A 28 8.66 9.69 9.14
C ILE A 28 8.06 10.38 10.36
N SER A 29 6.83 10.05 10.72
CA SER A 29 6.21 10.64 11.91
C SER A 29 6.98 10.26 13.18
N GLU A 30 6.96 11.12 14.19
CA GLU A 30 7.63 10.83 15.45
C GLU A 30 7.07 9.59 16.13
N ILE A 31 5.78 9.35 16.00
CA ILE A 31 5.11 8.16 16.54
C ILE A 31 5.64 6.90 15.85
N GLN A 32 5.67 6.88 14.51
CA GLN A 32 6.21 5.75 13.76
C GLN A 32 7.68 5.50 14.09
N ARG A 33 8.47 6.56 14.22
CA ARG A 33 9.86 6.45 14.64
C ARG A 33 9.98 5.81 16.02
N LYS A 34 9.21 6.28 17.00
CA LYS A 34 9.20 5.72 18.36
C LYS A 34 8.81 4.25 18.36
N PHE A 35 7.79 3.84 17.64
CA PHE A 35 7.39 2.42 17.54
C PHE A 35 8.53 1.51 17.06
N MET A 36 9.41 2.02 16.21
CA MET A 36 10.55 1.25 15.70
C MET A 36 11.77 1.31 16.62
N THR A 37 12.09 2.49 17.13
CA THR A 37 13.38 2.75 17.81
C THR A 37 13.38 2.51 19.32
N THR A 38 12.21 2.35 19.95
CA THR A 38 12.10 2.03 21.38
C THR A 38 12.14 0.53 21.68
N VAL A 39 12.19 -0.31 20.65
CA VAL A 39 12.32 -1.76 20.83
C VAL A 39 13.77 -2.10 21.15
N ASP A 40 14.01 -2.54 22.38
CA ASP A 40 15.31 -3.07 22.81
C ASP A 40 15.37 -4.58 22.53
N SER A 41 16.06 -4.94 21.49
CA SER A 41 16.27 -6.36 21.10
C SER A 41 17.53 -6.49 20.26
N SER A 42 18.37 -7.47 20.58
CA SER A 42 19.68 -7.70 19.95
C SER A 42 19.63 -8.07 18.47
N ASN A 43 18.45 -8.41 17.95
CA ASN A 43 18.24 -8.78 16.55
C ASN A 43 17.49 -7.72 15.73
N VAL A 44 17.27 -6.52 16.29
CA VAL A 44 16.56 -5.41 15.64
C VAL A 44 17.52 -4.25 15.42
N PHE A 45 17.64 -3.82 14.16
CA PHE A 45 18.56 -2.73 13.76
C PHE A 45 17.78 -1.66 13.01
N ASN A 46 17.74 -0.45 13.53
CA ASN A 46 17.14 0.72 12.88
C ASN A 46 18.24 1.61 12.31
N ILE A 47 18.16 1.91 11.03
CA ILE A 47 19.15 2.70 10.30
C ILE A 47 18.45 3.91 9.68
N ALA A 48 18.75 5.08 10.19
CA ALA A 48 18.30 6.35 9.61
C ALA A 48 19.26 6.74 8.48
N LEU A 49 18.73 6.93 7.27
CA LEU A 49 19.48 7.38 6.11
C LEU A 49 19.22 8.87 5.85
N ASP A 50 20.26 9.61 5.54
CA ASP A 50 20.13 10.97 5.04
C ASP A 50 19.69 10.91 3.57
N GLY A 51 18.38 10.91 3.36
CA GLY A 51 17.79 10.73 2.06
C GLY A 51 16.26 10.75 2.13
N ASN A 52 15.61 10.15 1.13
CA ASN A 52 14.18 9.97 1.07
C ASN A 52 13.80 8.48 1.03
N PHE A 53 12.50 8.20 1.02
CA PHE A 53 12.00 6.81 1.00
C PHE A 53 12.43 6.05 -0.26
N ASP A 54 12.45 6.71 -1.42
CA ASP A 54 12.84 6.09 -2.69
C ASP A 54 14.32 5.71 -2.71
N GLU A 55 15.18 6.52 -2.07
CA GLU A 55 16.60 6.20 -1.90
C GLU A 55 16.82 5.01 -0.98
N CYS A 56 16.08 4.95 0.14
CA CYS A 56 16.07 3.74 1.00
C CYS A 56 15.66 2.50 0.20
N GLN A 57 14.61 2.62 -0.60
CA GLN A 57 14.10 1.51 -1.43
C GLN A 57 15.10 1.11 -2.53
N LYS A 58 15.74 2.09 -3.18
CA LYS A 58 16.78 1.85 -4.18
C LYS A 58 17.96 1.10 -3.59
N PHE A 59 18.38 1.48 -2.39
CA PHE A 59 19.46 0.80 -1.67
C PHE A 59 19.11 -0.66 -1.37
N VAL A 60 17.91 -0.91 -0.84
CA VAL A 60 17.43 -2.29 -0.60
C VAL A 60 17.36 -3.11 -1.89
N LYS A 61 16.85 -2.51 -2.98
CA LYS A 61 16.79 -3.18 -4.29
C LYS A 61 18.18 -3.53 -4.82
N SER A 62 19.18 -2.66 -4.63
CA SER A 62 20.56 -2.97 -5.06
C SER A 62 21.16 -4.17 -4.30
N MET A 63 20.88 -4.27 -3.00
CA MET A 63 21.30 -5.45 -2.21
C MET A 63 20.61 -6.73 -2.70
N PHE A 64 19.32 -6.69 -3.06
CA PHE A 64 18.63 -7.85 -3.64
C PHE A 64 19.15 -8.22 -5.03
N SER A 65 19.63 -7.26 -5.80
CA SER A 65 20.21 -7.48 -7.13
C SER A 65 21.58 -8.16 -7.06
N ASP A 66 22.32 -7.99 -5.96
CA ASP A 66 23.53 -8.73 -5.66
C ASP A 66 23.17 -10.13 -5.15
N LYS A 67 23.19 -11.08 -6.09
CA LYS A 67 22.76 -12.46 -5.81
C LYS A 67 23.67 -13.19 -4.83
N ASP A 68 24.95 -12.89 -4.84
CA ASP A 68 25.91 -13.54 -3.96
C ASP A 68 25.74 -13.04 -2.53
N PHE A 69 25.63 -11.73 -2.35
CA PHE A 69 25.32 -11.13 -1.06
C PHE A 69 23.97 -11.61 -0.51
N SER A 70 22.92 -11.49 -1.30
CA SER A 70 21.55 -11.85 -0.91
C SER A 70 21.45 -13.32 -0.48
N LYS A 71 22.12 -14.23 -1.21
CA LYS A 71 22.17 -15.65 -0.89
C LYS A 71 23.02 -15.95 0.34
N ALA A 72 24.17 -15.30 0.49
CA ALA A 72 25.07 -15.53 1.62
C ALA A 72 24.41 -15.23 2.97
N ILE A 73 23.51 -14.25 3.05
CA ILE A 73 22.80 -13.87 4.27
C ILE A 73 21.36 -14.37 4.33
N ASN A 74 20.89 -15.16 3.37
CA ASN A 74 19.49 -15.57 3.23
C ASN A 74 18.55 -14.36 3.30
N MET A 75 18.84 -13.31 2.51
CA MET A 75 18.11 -12.05 2.54
C MET A 75 16.65 -12.24 2.13
N SER A 76 15.74 -11.71 2.95
CA SER A 76 14.31 -11.66 2.65
C SER A 76 13.79 -10.24 2.84
N GLY A 77 12.80 -9.87 2.07
CA GLY A 77 12.22 -8.52 2.10
C GLY A 77 10.86 -8.47 2.80
N VAL A 78 10.73 -7.54 3.74
CA VAL A 78 9.44 -7.17 4.32
C VAL A 78 8.96 -5.91 3.62
N ASN A 79 8.40 -6.06 2.43
CA ASN A 79 7.89 -4.95 1.64
C ASN A 79 6.41 -5.17 1.31
N SER A 80 5.68 -4.08 1.05
CA SER A 80 4.27 -4.12 0.63
C SER A 80 4.06 -4.90 -0.68
N ILE A 81 5.08 -5.04 -1.52
CA ILE A 81 5.02 -5.85 -2.76
C ILE A 81 5.13 -7.37 -2.51
N ASN A 82 5.49 -7.81 -1.32
CA ASN A 82 5.59 -9.24 -1.04
C ASN A 82 4.22 -9.92 -1.18
N TRP A 83 4.12 -10.88 -2.11
CA TRP A 83 2.88 -11.58 -2.40
C TRP A 83 2.25 -12.27 -1.18
N VAL A 84 3.06 -12.83 -0.28
CA VAL A 84 2.57 -13.46 0.95
C VAL A 84 1.79 -12.47 1.81
N ARG A 85 2.21 -11.20 1.86
CA ARG A 85 1.45 -10.17 2.59
C ARG A 85 0.06 -9.96 1.98
N ILE A 86 -0.04 -9.91 0.65
CA ILE A 86 -1.32 -9.78 -0.04
C ILE A 86 -2.21 -10.98 0.24
N VAL A 87 -1.68 -12.20 0.15
CA VAL A 87 -2.43 -13.44 0.41
C VAL A 87 -3.02 -13.45 1.82
N ILE A 88 -2.24 -13.06 2.83
CA ILE A 88 -2.73 -12.99 4.22
C ILE A 88 -3.80 -11.90 4.38
N GLN A 89 -3.68 -10.77 3.67
CA GLN A 89 -4.68 -9.69 3.71
C GLN A 89 -6.03 -10.09 3.10
N ILE A 90 -6.09 -11.07 2.21
CA ILE A 90 -7.35 -11.63 1.69
C ILE A 90 -8.27 -12.07 2.85
N VAL A 91 -7.70 -12.62 3.91
CA VAL A 91 -8.45 -13.08 5.09
C VAL A 91 -9.27 -11.96 5.73
N TYR A 92 -8.80 -10.71 5.72
CA TYR A 92 -9.51 -9.57 6.30
C TYR A 92 -10.86 -9.35 5.62
N TYR A 93 -10.92 -9.50 4.31
CA TYR A 93 -12.15 -9.33 3.51
C TYR A 93 -13.17 -10.44 3.81
N PHE A 94 -12.74 -11.70 3.83
CA PHE A 94 -13.62 -12.80 4.21
C PHE A 94 -14.12 -12.64 5.64
N TYR A 95 -13.22 -12.38 6.58
CA TYR A 95 -13.59 -12.20 7.98
C TYR A 95 -14.58 -11.04 8.17
N SER A 96 -14.31 -9.88 7.58
CA SER A 96 -15.18 -8.71 7.68
C SER A 96 -16.52 -8.97 7.01
N TYR A 97 -16.53 -9.59 5.84
CA TYR A 97 -17.74 -9.95 5.14
C TYR A 97 -18.66 -10.79 6.02
N PHE A 98 -18.17 -11.91 6.57
CA PHE A 98 -18.97 -12.79 7.42
C PHE A 98 -19.39 -12.16 8.77
N LYS A 99 -18.81 -11.05 9.16
CA LYS A 99 -19.23 -10.31 10.35
C LYS A 99 -20.36 -9.33 10.10
N VAL A 100 -20.45 -8.75 8.90
CA VAL A 100 -21.36 -7.62 8.65
C VAL A 100 -22.41 -7.90 7.57
N ALA A 101 -22.12 -8.77 6.59
CA ALA A 101 -23.02 -9.05 5.48
C ALA A 101 -24.07 -10.09 5.87
N LYS A 102 -25.27 -9.91 5.33
CA LYS A 102 -26.28 -10.98 5.30
C LYS A 102 -25.93 -12.01 4.24
N GLU A 103 -26.62 -13.15 4.26
CA GLU A 103 -26.38 -14.20 3.29
C GLU A 103 -26.53 -13.68 1.85
N ASN A 104 -25.46 -13.88 1.05
CA ASN A 104 -25.37 -13.45 -0.36
C ASN A 104 -25.51 -11.92 -0.61
N GLU A 105 -25.47 -11.10 0.42
CA GLU A 105 -25.51 -9.65 0.26
C GLU A 105 -24.20 -9.14 -0.37
N LYS A 106 -24.31 -8.32 -1.41
CA LYS A 106 -23.15 -7.65 -2.00
C LYS A 106 -22.81 -6.39 -1.21
N ILE A 107 -21.61 -6.33 -0.64
CA ILE A 107 -21.14 -5.16 0.13
C ILE A 107 -20.02 -4.42 -0.60
N ASN A 108 -19.82 -3.16 -0.24
CA ASN A 108 -18.68 -2.37 -0.67
C ASN A 108 -17.63 -2.37 0.44
N PHE A 109 -16.35 -2.31 0.06
CA PHE A 109 -15.26 -2.06 1.00
C PHE A 109 -14.60 -0.73 0.64
N SER A 110 -14.56 0.22 1.59
CA SER A 110 -13.70 1.39 1.50
C SER A 110 -12.35 1.03 2.10
N VAL A 111 -11.29 1.24 1.32
CA VAL A 111 -9.95 0.80 1.68
C VAL A 111 -8.99 1.97 1.57
N PRO A 112 -8.45 2.46 2.71
CA PRO A 112 -7.36 3.43 2.70
C PRO A 112 -6.18 2.89 1.89
N THR A 113 -5.82 3.59 0.81
CA THR A 113 -4.96 3.01 -0.21
C THR A 113 -3.74 3.89 -0.52
N GLY A 114 -2.54 3.38 -0.21
CA GLY A 114 -1.26 3.90 -0.69
C GLY A 114 -0.68 2.98 -1.77
N ASN A 115 0.05 1.95 -1.37
CA ASN A 115 0.75 1.00 -2.26
C ASN A 115 -0.15 -0.02 -2.97
N PHE A 116 -1.46 0.09 -2.87
CA PHE A 116 -2.45 -0.78 -3.53
C PHE A 116 -2.43 -2.26 -3.06
N GLY A 117 -1.71 -2.59 -2.00
CA GLY A 117 -1.56 -3.98 -1.53
C GLY A 117 -2.84 -4.55 -0.95
N ASP A 118 -3.43 -3.85 0.03
CA ASP A 118 -4.62 -4.28 0.74
C ASP A 118 -5.84 -4.34 -0.20
N ILE A 119 -6.10 -3.28 -0.95
CA ILE A 119 -7.26 -3.26 -1.87
C ILE A 119 -7.11 -4.29 -3.00
N TYR A 120 -5.87 -4.62 -3.41
CA TYR A 120 -5.62 -5.73 -4.35
C TYR A 120 -5.96 -7.09 -3.72
N ALA A 121 -5.71 -7.26 -2.41
CA ALA A 121 -6.18 -8.44 -1.68
C ALA A 121 -7.71 -8.53 -1.67
N GLY A 122 -8.42 -7.41 -1.52
CA GLY A 122 -9.88 -7.34 -1.68
C GLY A 122 -10.34 -7.73 -3.08
N TYR A 123 -9.62 -7.30 -4.11
CA TYR A 123 -9.90 -7.70 -5.49
C TYR A 123 -9.70 -9.21 -5.69
N MET A 124 -8.65 -9.78 -5.10
CA MET A 124 -8.45 -11.24 -5.11
C MET A 124 -9.54 -11.97 -4.34
N ALA A 125 -9.98 -11.46 -3.18
CA ALA A 125 -11.13 -12.03 -2.46
C ALA A 125 -12.39 -12.06 -3.33
N LYS A 126 -12.68 -10.98 -4.07
CA LYS A 126 -13.79 -10.92 -5.03
C LYS A 126 -13.62 -11.96 -6.15
N LYS A 127 -12.42 -12.12 -6.71
CA LYS A 127 -12.11 -13.16 -7.72
C LYS A 127 -12.28 -14.59 -7.18
N MET A 128 -12.08 -14.79 -5.86
CA MET A 128 -12.32 -16.05 -5.18
C MET A 128 -13.81 -16.31 -4.91
N GLY A 129 -14.70 -15.39 -5.25
CA GLY A 129 -16.15 -15.54 -5.12
C GLY A 129 -16.78 -14.79 -3.95
N LEU A 130 -16.02 -14.02 -3.17
CA LEU A 130 -16.61 -13.19 -2.11
C LEU A 130 -17.56 -12.15 -2.73
N PRO A 131 -18.83 -12.00 -2.25
CA PRO A 131 -19.81 -11.10 -2.85
C PRO A 131 -19.48 -9.63 -2.58
N ILE A 132 -18.45 -9.12 -3.23
CA ILE A 132 -18.05 -7.70 -3.18
C ILE A 132 -18.67 -6.99 -4.37
N ASN A 133 -19.42 -5.91 -4.12
CA ASN A 133 -19.94 -5.05 -5.17
C ASN A 133 -18.83 -4.15 -5.72
N LYS A 134 -18.32 -3.23 -4.92
CA LYS A 134 -17.22 -2.31 -5.27
C LYS A 134 -16.15 -2.27 -4.20
N LEU A 135 -14.93 -2.09 -4.65
CA LEU A 135 -13.78 -1.71 -3.84
C LEU A 135 -13.54 -0.21 -4.04
N ILE A 136 -13.63 0.55 -2.96
CA ILE A 136 -13.49 2.00 -2.97
C ILE A 136 -12.04 2.32 -2.62
N ILE A 137 -11.29 2.82 -3.58
CA ILE A 137 -9.92 3.30 -3.39
C ILE A 137 -10.03 4.67 -2.69
N ALA A 138 -9.74 4.71 -1.41
CA ALA A 138 -9.72 5.93 -0.62
C ALA A 138 -8.28 6.43 -0.52
N THR A 139 -8.01 7.67 -0.95
CA THR A 139 -6.66 8.26 -0.94
C THR A 139 -6.68 9.60 -0.21
N ASN A 140 -5.51 10.01 0.30
CA ASN A 140 -5.30 11.40 0.74
C ASN A 140 -5.03 12.30 -0.48
N SER A 141 -4.48 13.50 -0.25
CA SER A 141 -4.11 14.44 -1.31
C SER A 141 -3.11 13.88 -2.34
N ASN A 142 -2.47 12.73 -2.04
CA ASN A 142 -1.66 11.99 -3.00
C ASN A 142 -2.55 11.05 -3.82
N ASP A 143 -3.29 11.59 -4.72
CA ASP A 143 -4.47 11.04 -5.39
C ASP A 143 -4.19 10.33 -6.74
N ILE A 144 -2.97 9.85 -6.96
CA ILE A 144 -2.60 9.23 -8.24
C ILE A 144 -3.59 8.14 -8.69
N LEU A 145 -4.04 7.30 -7.75
CA LEU A 145 -4.99 6.22 -8.05
C LEU A 145 -6.35 6.79 -8.49
N LYS A 146 -6.87 7.80 -7.78
CA LYS A 146 -8.12 8.49 -8.18
C LYS A 146 -8.01 9.07 -9.58
N ARG A 147 -6.93 9.82 -9.86
CA ARG A 147 -6.69 10.40 -11.19
C ARG A 147 -6.63 9.32 -12.26
N THR A 148 -5.94 8.21 -11.97
CA THR A 148 -5.82 7.10 -12.94
C THR A 148 -7.16 6.44 -13.21
N ILE A 149 -7.96 6.14 -12.19
CA ILE A 149 -9.30 5.55 -12.37
C ILE A 149 -10.20 6.48 -13.19
N ASN A 150 -10.10 7.79 -12.98
CA ASN A 150 -10.94 8.76 -13.70
C ASN A 150 -10.51 8.97 -15.14
N THR A 151 -9.21 9.07 -15.41
CA THR A 151 -8.66 9.51 -16.70
C THR A 151 -8.03 8.40 -17.54
N GLY A 152 -7.64 7.29 -16.91
CA GLY A 152 -6.81 6.25 -17.52
C GLY A 152 -5.32 6.61 -17.58
N ILE A 153 -4.90 7.78 -17.10
CA ILE A 153 -3.51 8.23 -17.13
C ILE A 153 -2.88 8.04 -15.76
N TYR A 154 -1.83 7.23 -15.68
CA TYR A 154 -1.03 7.05 -14.48
C TYR A 154 0.21 7.95 -14.57
N LYS A 155 0.16 9.05 -13.82
CA LYS A 155 1.23 10.07 -13.82
C LYS A 155 1.55 10.49 -12.39
N PRO A 156 2.71 10.09 -11.86
CA PRO A 156 3.20 10.57 -10.57
C PRO A 156 3.36 12.09 -10.54
N LEU A 157 2.99 12.68 -9.42
CA LEU A 157 3.22 14.09 -9.12
C LEU A 157 4.18 14.20 -7.92
N LYS A 158 4.46 15.43 -7.50
CA LYS A 158 5.23 15.66 -6.28
C LYS A 158 4.43 15.15 -5.08
N VAL A 159 5.07 14.36 -4.23
CA VAL A 159 4.47 13.87 -2.98
C VAL A 159 4.16 15.05 -2.06
N GLN A 160 2.95 15.06 -1.50
CA GLN A 160 2.51 15.98 -0.46
C GLN A 160 2.58 15.27 0.89
N HIS A 161 3.16 15.90 1.89
CA HIS A 161 3.19 15.35 3.25
C HIS A 161 1.86 15.63 3.94
N THR A 162 1.26 14.58 4.49
CA THR A 162 -0.05 14.63 5.14
C THR A 162 -0.03 14.01 6.54
N VAL A 163 -1.16 14.08 7.25
CA VAL A 163 -1.36 13.40 8.55
C VAL A 163 -1.51 11.88 8.43
N SER A 164 -1.61 11.35 7.20
CA SER A 164 -1.66 9.92 6.88
C SER A 164 -0.42 9.50 6.06
N PRO A 165 0.80 9.56 6.63
CA PRO A 165 2.05 9.47 5.86
C PRO A 165 2.28 8.13 5.16
N SER A 166 1.65 7.05 5.60
CA SER A 166 1.75 5.74 4.90
C SER A 166 1.02 5.72 3.56
N MET A 167 0.18 6.74 3.31
CA MET A 167 -0.53 6.95 2.04
C MET A 167 0.07 8.08 1.20
N ASP A 168 1.17 8.72 1.64
CA ASP A 168 1.91 9.74 0.88
C ASP A 168 2.68 9.09 -0.26
N ILE A 169 1.94 8.55 -1.22
CA ILE A 169 2.43 7.67 -2.29
C ILE A 169 2.01 8.24 -3.65
N GLN A 170 2.96 8.38 -4.56
CA GLN A 170 2.72 8.73 -5.97
C GLN A 170 3.11 7.60 -6.93
N VAL A 171 3.71 6.50 -6.42
CA VAL A 171 3.93 5.26 -7.19
C VAL A 171 3.44 4.08 -6.36
N ALA A 172 2.21 3.64 -6.64
CA ALA A 172 1.58 2.52 -5.94
C ALA A 172 2.15 1.18 -6.44
N SER A 173 3.06 0.60 -5.68
CA SER A 173 3.91 -0.53 -6.11
C SER A 173 3.15 -1.82 -6.47
N ASN A 174 1.92 -2.01 -5.99
CA ASN A 174 1.09 -3.17 -6.36
C ASN A 174 0.05 -2.87 -7.44
N PHE A 175 -0.04 -1.62 -7.92
CA PHE A 175 -0.96 -1.28 -9.00
C PHE A 175 -0.60 -1.99 -10.32
N GLU A 176 0.69 -2.24 -10.55
CA GLU A 176 1.18 -3.05 -11.67
C GLU A 176 0.51 -4.43 -11.74
N ARG A 177 0.17 -5.04 -10.60
CA ARG A 177 -0.56 -6.33 -10.56
C ARG A 177 -1.96 -6.22 -11.16
N LEU A 178 -2.67 -5.13 -10.85
CA LEU A 178 -3.97 -4.87 -11.46
C LEU A 178 -3.83 -4.57 -12.96
N VAL A 179 -2.82 -3.80 -13.35
CA VAL A 179 -2.51 -3.52 -14.76
C VAL A 179 -2.27 -4.81 -15.52
N PHE A 180 -1.45 -5.71 -14.99
CA PHE A 180 -1.21 -7.03 -15.59
C PHE A 180 -2.50 -7.83 -15.77
N ASP A 181 -3.35 -7.86 -14.75
CA ASP A 181 -4.62 -8.60 -14.78
C ASP A 181 -5.61 -8.03 -15.81
N VAL A 182 -5.79 -6.70 -15.86
CA VAL A 182 -6.71 -6.07 -16.81
C VAL A 182 -6.19 -6.08 -18.25
N CYS A 183 -4.87 -6.16 -18.44
CA CYS A 183 -4.23 -6.45 -19.71
C CYS A 183 -4.33 -7.93 -20.12
N SER A 184 -5.19 -8.71 -19.48
CA SER A 184 -5.41 -10.14 -19.75
C SER A 184 -4.15 -10.98 -19.58
N SER A 185 -3.33 -10.65 -18.58
CA SER A 185 -2.05 -11.27 -18.24
C SER A 185 -1.00 -11.22 -19.37
N ASP A 186 -1.11 -10.21 -20.23
CA ASP A 186 -0.12 -9.95 -21.26
C ASP A 186 1.11 -9.24 -20.65
N SER A 187 2.20 -10.01 -20.49
CA SER A 187 3.45 -9.51 -19.92
C SER A 187 4.13 -8.46 -20.80
N ASN A 188 4.04 -8.58 -22.11
CA ASN A 188 4.66 -7.63 -23.04
C ASN A 188 3.94 -6.26 -22.98
N LYS A 189 2.62 -6.30 -22.97
CA LYS A 189 1.80 -5.08 -22.82
C LYS A 189 2.05 -4.40 -21.47
N THR A 190 2.07 -5.17 -20.40
CA THR A 190 2.37 -4.65 -19.07
C THR A 190 3.78 -4.07 -19.00
N LEU A 191 4.78 -4.78 -19.52
CA LEU A 191 6.16 -4.30 -19.53
C LEU A 191 6.28 -2.98 -20.31
N LYS A 192 5.59 -2.85 -21.45
CA LYS A 192 5.55 -1.60 -22.22
C LYS A 192 5.01 -0.44 -21.38
N LEU A 193 3.90 -0.62 -20.66
CA LEU A 193 3.33 0.42 -19.79
C LEU A 193 4.29 0.80 -18.65
N MET A 194 4.98 -0.18 -18.06
CA MET A 194 5.97 0.09 -17.01
C MET A 194 7.22 0.79 -17.55
N ASN A 195 7.64 0.47 -18.77
CA ASN A 195 8.73 1.18 -19.45
C ASN A 195 8.32 2.62 -19.79
N ASP A 196 7.10 2.85 -20.28
CA ASP A 196 6.57 4.20 -20.51
C ASP A 196 6.58 5.03 -19.20
N LEU A 197 6.23 4.41 -18.07
CA LEU A 197 6.32 5.08 -16.75
C LEU A 197 7.76 5.47 -16.41
N ASN A 198 8.71 4.57 -16.62
CA ASN A 198 10.12 4.81 -16.29
C ASN A 198 10.78 5.84 -17.21
N GLU A 199 10.47 5.83 -18.50
CA GLU A 199 11.12 6.66 -19.53
C GLU A 199 10.44 8.01 -19.73
N ARG A 200 9.09 8.04 -19.65
CA ARG A 200 8.27 9.23 -19.93
C ARG A 200 7.63 9.83 -18.68
N GLY A 201 7.72 9.14 -17.53
CA GLY A 201 7.10 9.56 -16.29
C GLY A 201 5.59 9.32 -16.23
N GLU A 202 4.99 8.68 -17.23
CA GLU A 202 3.56 8.36 -17.25
C GLU A 202 3.25 7.20 -18.18
N PHE A 203 2.11 6.54 -17.94
CA PHE A 203 1.50 5.64 -18.93
C PHE A 203 -0.01 5.87 -19.03
N LYS A 204 -0.60 5.37 -20.10
CA LYS A 204 -2.04 5.47 -20.36
C LYS A 204 -2.64 4.09 -20.60
N LEU A 205 -3.70 3.78 -19.86
CA LEU A 205 -4.55 2.61 -20.07
C LEU A 205 -5.47 2.84 -21.27
N GLU A 206 -5.74 1.79 -22.02
CA GLU A 206 -6.76 1.81 -23.06
C GLU A 206 -8.16 1.80 -22.44
N LYS A 207 -9.17 2.11 -23.25
CA LYS A 207 -10.57 2.20 -22.79
C LYS A 207 -11.08 0.89 -22.20
N GLU A 208 -10.69 -0.25 -22.77
CA GLU A 208 -11.15 -1.56 -22.31
C GLU A 208 -10.55 -1.94 -20.95
N GLU A 209 -9.26 -1.66 -20.71
CA GLU A 209 -8.63 -1.87 -19.41
C GLU A 209 -9.24 -0.97 -18.34
N LEU A 210 -9.43 0.29 -18.67
CA LEU A 210 -10.07 1.25 -17.76
C LEU A 210 -11.50 0.83 -17.42
N LYS A 211 -12.25 0.29 -18.38
CA LYS A 211 -13.59 -0.24 -18.15
C LYS A 211 -13.56 -1.41 -17.18
N LYS A 212 -12.66 -2.41 -17.39
CA LYS A 212 -12.48 -3.55 -16.47
C LYS A 212 -12.15 -3.09 -15.05
N ILE A 213 -11.32 -2.06 -14.90
CA ILE A 213 -11.02 -1.48 -13.59
C ILE A 213 -12.29 -0.89 -12.97
N LYS A 214 -13.01 -0.04 -13.70
CA LYS A 214 -14.23 0.64 -13.23
C LYS A 214 -15.38 -0.32 -12.88
N GLU A 215 -15.40 -1.52 -13.43
CA GLU A 215 -16.36 -2.56 -13.04
C GLU A 215 -16.17 -3.02 -11.59
N ASN A 216 -14.95 -2.98 -11.09
CA ASN A 216 -14.58 -3.49 -9.77
C ASN A 216 -14.28 -2.38 -8.76
N PHE A 217 -13.76 -1.25 -9.23
CA PHE A 217 -13.27 -0.18 -8.39
C PHE A 217 -14.00 1.14 -8.66
N CYS A 218 -14.09 1.95 -7.63
CA CYS A 218 -14.26 3.39 -7.69
C CYS A 218 -13.23 4.05 -6.78
N SER A 219 -13.06 5.36 -6.85
CA SER A 219 -12.05 6.03 -6.04
C SER A 219 -12.47 7.44 -5.66
N GLU A 220 -12.10 7.80 -4.44
CA GLU A 220 -12.23 9.15 -3.90
C GLU A 220 -10.95 9.56 -3.15
N SER A 221 -10.83 10.86 -2.91
CA SER A 221 -9.73 11.42 -2.12
C SER A 221 -10.25 12.45 -1.15
N LEU A 222 -9.65 12.50 0.03
CA LEU A 222 -9.90 13.54 1.02
C LEU A 222 -8.69 14.46 1.16
N SER A 223 -8.96 15.74 1.37
CA SER A 223 -7.96 16.71 1.81
C SER A 223 -7.61 16.48 3.29
N GLU A 224 -6.54 17.13 3.74
CA GLU A 224 -6.14 17.04 5.15
C GLU A 224 -7.19 17.65 6.08
N GLU A 225 -7.84 18.73 5.67
CA GLU A 225 -8.92 19.37 6.41
C GLU A 225 -10.14 18.45 6.54
N GLU A 226 -10.55 17.83 5.46
CA GLU A 226 -11.67 16.88 5.45
C GLU A 226 -11.36 15.65 6.33
N THR A 227 -10.14 15.12 6.26
CA THR A 227 -9.69 14.01 7.11
C THR A 227 -9.81 14.36 8.60
N LYS A 228 -9.34 15.55 9.00
CA LYS A 228 -9.47 16.03 10.38
C LYS A 228 -10.93 16.22 10.81
N LEU A 229 -11.80 16.65 9.90
CA LEU A 229 -13.24 16.77 10.14
C LEU A 229 -13.87 15.40 10.38
N VAL A 230 -13.56 14.40 9.56
CA VAL A 230 -14.06 13.02 9.74
C VAL A 230 -13.66 12.46 11.11
N ILE A 231 -12.39 12.61 11.52
CA ILE A 231 -11.93 12.18 12.85
C ILE A 231 -12.76 12.84 13.96
N LYS A 232 -12.97 14.16 13.85
CA LYS A 232 -13.75 14.93 14.83
C LYS A 232 -15.21 14.48 14.89
N GLU A 233 -15.83 14.25 13.74
CA GLU A 233 -17.22 13.81 13.65
C GLU A 233 -17.42 12.40 14.21
N VAL A 234 -16.54 11.45 13.87
CA VAL A 234 -16.59 10.09 14.41
C VAL A 234 -16.42 10.12 15.93
N TYR A 235 -15.44 10.89 16.42
CA TYR A 235 -15.25 11.03 17.86
C TYR A 235 -16.46 11.66 18.55
N LYS A 236 -17.05 12.70 17.97
CA LYS A 236 -18.23 13.36 18.52
C LYS A 236 -19.44 12.43 18.61
N ASN A 237 -19.69 11.67 17.54
CA ASN A 237 -20.89 10.86 17.39
C ASN A 237 -20.78 9.47 18.02
N GLN A 238 -19.61 8.84 17.94
CA GLN A 238 -19.42 7.44 18.34
C GLN A 238 -18.46 7.28 19.52
N LYS A 239 -17.78 8.36 19.97
CA LYS A 239 -16.76 8.33 21.02
C LYS A 239 -15.56 7.42 20.71
N VAL A 240 -15.31 7.19 19.42
CA VAL A 240 -14.18 6.41 18.91
C VAL A 240 -13.18 7.35 18.26
N LEU A 241 -11.95 7.32 18.72
CA LEU A 241 -10.85 8.04 18.08
C LEU A 241 -10.24 7.12 17.00
N ILE A 242 -10.43 7.48 15.76
CA ILE A 242 -9.87 6.74 14.62
C ILE A 242 -8.53 7.35 14.17
N ASP A 243 -7.67 6.51 13.61
CA ASP A 243 -6.41 6.89 13.00
C ASP A 243 -6.62 7.70 11.71
N PRO A 244 -5.75 8.66 11.38
CA PRO A 244 -5.87 9.46 10.16
C PRO A 244 -5.94 8.65 8.86
N HIS A 245 -5.28 7.47 8.79
CA HIS A 245 -5.40 6.60 7.61
C HIS A 245 -6.79 5.96 7.51
N THR A 246 -7.42 5.64 8.65
CA THR A 246 -8.79 5.09 8.70
C THR A 246 -9.83 6.15 8.37
N ALA A 247 -9.52 7.43 8.58
CA ALA A 247 -10.43 8.54 8.36
C ALA A 247 -10.54 8.98 6.88
N ILE A 248 -9.67 8.46 6.02
CA ILE A 248 -9.72 8.65 4.56
C ILE A 248 -10.79 7.71 3.98
#